data_c0c3a1962884de958fb7b1bb7afad67f
#
_entry.id   c0c3a1962884de958fb7b1bb7afad67f
#
_cell.length_a   1.000
_cell.length_b   1.000
_cell.length_c   1.000
_cell.angle_alpha   90.00
_cell.angle_beta   90.00
_cell.angle_gamma   90.00
#
_symmetry.space_group_name_H-M   'P 1'
#
loop_
_entity.id
_entity.type
_entity.pdbx_description
1 polymer ?
#
loop_
_entity_poly.entity_id
_entity_poly.type
_entity_poly.pdbx_seq_one_letter_code
_entity_poly.pdbx_strand_id
1 'polypeptide(L)'
;MTDAELYALIQSDANAAAAYAVGDDTACADRCTEIAPQTRQPVDAGRLMDAFMSLGIWQKLEAAAPPGSVDPPASTARTMMTRLNQSRPVDLDNPAVQGIVADCIAHNLMTQAEATALSSLANTPQTITQQQVGAAREWHRVSGGASNGIT
;
A
#
# COMPACT_ATOMS: atom_id res chain seq x y z
N MET A 1 9.90 10.82 0.94
CA MET A 1 9.71 11.88 -0.08
C MET A 1 10.66 13.02 0.22
N THR A 2 11.47 13.38 -0.75
CA THR A 2 12.38 14.53 -0.65
C THR A 2 11.64 15.84 -0.92
N ASP A 3 12.27 16.98 -0.58
CA ASP A 3 11.68 18.30 -0.86
C ASP A 3 11.47 18.52 -2.36
N ALA A 4 12.39 18.01 -3.19
CA ALA A 4 12.27 18.06 -4.65
C ALA A 4 11.09 17.26 -5.17
N GLU A 5 10.90 16.05 -4.64
CA GLU A 5 9.76 15.19 -5.00
C GLU A 5 8.43 15.79 -4.56
N LEU A 6 8.39 16.36 -3.36
CA LEU A 6 7.19 17.04 -2.86
C LEU A 6 6.87 18.27 -3.71
N TYR A 7 7.87 19.06 -4.05
CA TYR A 7 7.67 20.21 -4.94
C TYR A 7 7.14 19.78 -6.31
N ALA A 8 7.69 18.71 -6.89
CA ALA A 8 7.21 18.17 -8.16
C ALA A 8 5.74 17.68 -8.03
N LEU A 9 5.39 17.03 -6.92
CA LEU A 9 4.01 16.61 -6.65
C LEU A 9 3.06 17.82 -6.58
N ILE A 10 3.45 18.89 -5.88
CA ILE A 10 2.66 20.13 -5.78
C ILE A 10 2.42 20.70 -7.18
N GLN A 11 3.44 20.76 -8.00
CA GLN A 11 3.32 21.34 -9.36
C GLN A 11 2.51 20.44 -10.32
N SER A 12 2.37 19.16 -10.02
CA SER A 12 1.61 18.23 -10.84
C SER A 12 0.09 18.34 -10.68
N ASP A 13 -0.38 18.99 -9.64
CA ASP A 13 -1.81 19.13 -9.32
C ASP A 13 -2.21 20.61 -9.24
N ALA A 14 -3.22 21.02 -10.02
CA ALA A 14 -3.63 22.41 -10.11
C ALA A 14 -4.10 22.98 -8.76
N ASN A 15 -4.79 22.19 -7.93
CA ASN A 15 -5.30 22.62 -6.63
C ASN A 15 -4.16 22.78 -5.61
N ALA A 16 -3.22 21.83 -5.59
CA ALA A 16 -2.04 21.94 -4.73
C ALA A 16 -1.16 23.14 -5.13
N ALA A 17 -0.93 23.33 -6.43
CA ALA A 17 -0.15 24.44 -6.95
C ALA A 17 -0.81 25.80 -6.63
N ALA A 18 -2.14 25.90 -6.73
CA ALA A 18 -2.87 27.12 -6.39
C ALA A 18 -2.75 27.46 -4.91
N ALA A 19 -2.92 26.49 -4.01
CA ALA A 19 -2.74 26.68 -2.57
C ALA A 19 -1.31 27.08 -2.23
N TYR A 20 -0.34 26.43 -2.86
CA TYR A 20 1.08 26.77 -2.71
C TYR A 20 1.38 28.20 -3.14
N ALA A 21 0.81 28.64 -4.27
CA ALA A 21 1.05 30.00 -4.82
C ALA A 21 0.55 31.12 -3.92
N VAL A 22 -0.54 30.89 -3.19
CA VAL A 22 -1.10 31.87 -2.24
C VAL A 22 -0.55 31.75 -0.82
N GLY A 23 0.38 30.82 -0.58
CA GLY A 23 0.99 30.61 0.72
C GLY A 23 0.14 29.84 1.71
N ASP A 24 -0.92 29.15 1.26
CA ASP A 24 -1.76 28.30 2.10
C ASP A 24 -1.14 26.90 2.20
N ASP A 25 -0.14 26.79 3.06
CA ASP A 25 0.62 25.54 3.22
C ASP A 25 -0.23 24.43 3.85
N THR A 26 -1.28 24.77 4.60
CA THR A 26 -2.21 23.79 5.16
C THR A 26 -3.05 23.15 4.06
N ALA A 27 -3.72 23.94 3.25
CA ALA A 27 -4.52 23.44 2.13
C ALA A 27 -3.65 22.68 1.12
N CYS A 28 -2.43 23.15 0.88
CA CYS A 28 -1.47 22.47 0.01
C CYS A 28 -1.09 21.09 0.58
N ALA A 29 -0.79 21.01 1.89
CA ALA A 29 -0.46 19.76 2.57
C ALA A 29 -1.61 18.75 2.53
N ASP A 30 -2.83 19.20 2.79
CA ASP A 30 -4.03 18.36 2.74
C ASP A 30 -4.22 17.79 1.33
N ARG A 31 -4.10 18.61 0.31
CA ARG A 31 -4.21 18.15 -1.08
C ARG A 31 -3.08 17.19 -1.46
N CYS A 32 -1.86 17.47 -1.06
CA CYS A 32 -0.72 16.58 -1.31
C CYS A 32 -0.89 15.22 -0.62
N THR A 33 -1.48 15.20 0.58
CA THR A 33 -1.80 13.93 1.26
C THR A 33 -2.79 13.09 0.46
N GLU A 34 -3.78 13.71 -0.18
CA GLU A 34 -4.75 13.01 -1.02
C GLU A 34 -4.12 12.41 -2.29
N ILE A 35 -3.19 13.12 -2.92
CA ILE A 35 -2.62 12.74 -4.22
C ILE A 35 -1.26 12.03 -4.11
N ALA A 36 -0.62 12.01 -2.93
CA ALA A 36 0.68 11.38 -2.74
C ALA A 36 0.61 9.88 -3.07
N PRO A 37 1.65 9.34 -3.74
CA PRO A 37 1.72 7.90 -3.97
C PRO A 37 1.69 7.14 -2.64
N GLN A 38 0.88 6.10 -2.56
CA GLN A 38 0.86 5.21 -1.40
C GLN A 38 2.10 4.32 -1.43
N THR A 39 2.73 4.14 -0.27
CA THR A 39 3.80 3.16 -0.11
C THR A 39 3.20 1.81 0.25
N ARG A 40 3.85 0.74 -0.20
CA ARG A 40 3.44 -0.62 0.15
C ARG A 40 4.33 -1.15 1.26
N GLN A 41 3.70 -1.69 2.31
CA GLN A 41 4.36 -2.22 3.49
C GLN A 41 3.91 -3.65 3.75
N PRO A 42 4.75 -4.50 4.36
CA PRO A 42 4.29 -5.79 4.85
C PRO A 42 3.09 -5.62 5.79
N VAL A 43 2.12 -6.53 5.68
CA VAL A 43 0.90 -6.49 6.48
C VAL A 43 1.09 -7.33 7.74
N ASP A 44 0.71 -6.80 8.88
CA ASP A 44 0.70 -7.55 10.13
C ASP A 44 -0.16 -8.82 10.00
N ALA A 45 0.35 -9.93 10.50
CA ALA A 45 -0.32 -11.23 10.40
C ALA A 45 -1.71 -11.23 11.05
N GLY A 46 -1.87 -10.56 12.17
CA GLY A 46 -3.18 -10.45 12.84
C GLY A 46 -4.19 -9.68 12.00
N ARG A 47 -3.78 -8.58 11.42
CA ARG A 47 -4.63 -7.78 10.52
C ARG A 47 -5.02 -8.56 9.27
N LEU A 48 -4.08 -9.30 8.71
CA LEU A 48 -4.34 -10.14 7.55
C LEU A 48 -5.30 -11.28 7.88
N MET A 49 -5.12 -11.91 9.05
CA MET A 49 -6.02 -12.96 9.56
C MET A 49 -7.45 -12.43 9.74
N ASP A 50 -7.61 -11.25 10.33
CA ASP A 50 -8.91 -10.62 10.52
C ASP A 50 -9.60 -10.39 9.17
N ALA A 51 -8.86 -9.97 8.15
CA ALA A 51 -9.38 -9.81 6.81
C ALA A 51 -9.81 -11.14 6.17
N PHE A 52 -9.02 -12.19 6.33
CA PHE A 52 -9.37 -13.53 5.86
C PHE A 52 -10.65 -14.03 6.51
N MET A 53 -10.83 -13.80 7.80
CA MET A 53 -12.05 -14.16 8.51
C MET A 53 -13.25 -13.34 8.05
N SER A 54 -13.09 -12.02 7.92
CA SER A 54 -14.16 -11.11 7.49
C SER A 54 -14.67 -11.40 6.09
N LEU A 55 -13.77 -11.80 5.18
CA LEU A 55 -14.12 -12.13 3.79
C LEU A 55 -14.62 -13.57 3.63
N GLY A 56 -14.62 -14.36 4.70
CA GLY A 56 -15.02 -15.77 4.65
C GLY A 56 -13.99 -16.69 3.99
N ILE A 57 -12.79 -16.20 3.72
CA ILE A 57 -11.72 -16.99 3.08
C ILE A 57 -11.19 -18.05 4.03
N TRP A 58 -11.04 -17.72 5.32
CA TRP A 58 -10.53 -18.66 6.32
C TRP A 58 -11.40 -19.93 6.40
N GLN A 59 -12.72 -19.77 6.38
CA GLN A 59 -13.65 -20.88 6.40
C GLN A 59 -13.54 -21.77 5.15
N LYS A 60 -13.30 -21.15 4.00
CA LYS A 60 -13.04 -21.91 2.75
C LYS A 60 -11.74 -22.70 2.84
N LEU A 61 -10.69 -22.12 3.43
CA LEU A 61 -9.42 -22.80 3.62
C LEU A 61 -9.56 -24.00 4.56
N GLU A 62 -10.26 -23.83 5.68
CA GLU A 62 -10.53 -24.92 6.62
C GLU A 62 -11.32 -26.05 5.98
N ALA A 63 -12.35 -25.72 5.23
CA ALA A 63 -13.18 -26.69 4.53
C ALA A 63 -12.42 -27.45 3.43
N ALA A 64 -11.47 -26.79 2.77
CA ALA A 64 -10.66 -27.38 1.71
C ALA A 64 -9.52 -28.27 2.22
N ALA A 65 -9.15 -28.18 3.50
CA ALA A 65 -8.01 -28.87 4.10
C ALA A 65 -8.42 -29.84 5.20
N PRO A 66 -9.32 -30.81 4.92
CA PRO A 66 -9.65 -31.83 5.93
C PRO A 66 -8.43 -32.69 6.27
N PRO A 67 -8.34 -33.24 7.50
CA PRO A 67 -7.23 -34.08 7.89
C PRO A 67 -7.01 -35.25 6.92
N GLY A 68 -5.76 -35.46 6.51
CA GLY A 68 -5.38 -36.55 5.62
C GLY A 68 -5.57 -36.32 4.14
N SER A 69 -6.22 -35.23 3.72
CA SER A 69 -6.32 -34.88 2.29
C SER A 69 -5.00 -34.34 1.79
N VAL A 70 -4.57 -34.83 0.61
CA VAL A 70 -3.32 -34.41 -0.07
C VAL A 70 -3.55 -33.86 -1.47
N ASP A 71 -4.81 -33.64 -1.85
CA ASP A 71 -5.13 -33.07 -3.16
C ASP A 71 -4.66 -31.60 -3.26
N PRO A 72 -4.50 -31.07 -4.48
CA PRO A 72 -3.98 -29.71 -4.67
C PRO A 72 -4.73 -28.62 -3.90
N PRO A 73 -6.08 -28.58 -3.87
CA PRO A 73 -6.78 -27.57 -3.07
C PRO A 73 -6.46 -27.65 -1.58
N ALA A 74 -6.38 -28.85 -1.00
CA ALA A 74 -6.03 -29.04 0.40
C ALA A 74 -4.60 -28.62 0.69
N SER A 75 -3.67 -28.96 -0.18
CA SER A 75 -2.26 -28.56 -0.08
C SER A 75 -2.11 -27.04 -0.11
N THR A 76 -2.77 -26.38 -1.06
CA THR A 76 -2.78 -24.91 -1.18
C THR A 76 -3.37 -24.26 0.07
N ALA A 77 -4.51 -24.77 0.55
CA ALA A 77 -5.15 -24.25 1.76
C ALA A 77 -4.23 -24.34 2.98
N ARG A 78 -3.57 -25.48 3.17
CA ARG A 78 -2.62 -25.65 4.28
C ARG A 78 -1.42 -24.72 4.17
N THR A 79 -0.89 -24.52 2.98
CA THR A 79 0.24 -23.62 2.76
C THR A 79 -0.15 -22.19 3.15
N MET A 80 -1.33 -21.73 2.74
CA MET A 80 -1.82 -20.40 3.10
C MET A 80 -2.04 -20.28 4.62
N MET A 81 -2.71 -21.26 5.23
CA MET A 81 -2.97 -21.27 6.66
C MET A 81 -1.68 -21.29 7.48
N THR A 82 -0.69 -22.06 7.07
CA THR A 82 0.63 -22.11 7.71
C THR A 82 1.29 -20.74 7.65
N ARG A 83 1.23 -20.07 6.50
CA ARG A 83 1.80 -18.73 6.32
C ARG A 83 1.17 -17.71 7.28
N LEU A 84 -0.14 -17.73 7.39
CA LEU A 84 -0.89 -16.84 8.29
C LEU A 84 -0.60 -17.11 9.77
N ASN A 85 -0.39 -18.36 10.13
CA ASN A 85 -0.14 -18.77 11.52
C ASN A 85 1.30 -18.53 12.00
N GLN A 86 2.21 -18.09 11.12
CA GLN A 86 3.59 -17.81 11.50
C GLN A 86 3.75 -16.52 12.32
N SER A 87 2.70 -15.74 12.51
CA SER A 87 2.70 -14.48 13.27
C SER A 87 3.79 -13.48 12.84
N ARG A 88 4.18 -13.53 11.58
CA ARG A 88 5.15 -12.63 10.97
C ARG A 88 4.45 -11.69 10.01
N PRO A 89 4.95 -10.45 9.84
CA PRO A 89 4.46 -9.59 8.78
C PRO A 89 4.56 -10.29 7.42
N VAL A 90 3.53 -10.14 6.60
CA VAL A 90 3.45 -10.77 5.28
C VAL A 90 3.65 -9.71 4.21
N ASP A 91 4.68 -9.88 3.41
CA ASP A 91 4.93 -9.05 2.24
C ASP A 91 4.06 -9.55 1.08
N LEU A 92 2.97 -8.84 0.82
CA LEU A 92 2.01 -9.19 -0.24
C LEU A 92 2.59 -9.01 -1.65
N ASP A 93 3.72 -8.33 -1.79
CA ASP A 93 4.41 -8.16 -3.06
C ASP A 93 5.48 -9.23 -3.30
N ASN A 94 5.75 -10.08 -2.31
CA ASN A 94 6.68 -11.20 -2.46
C ASN A 94 6.14 -12.20 -3.48
N PRO A 95 6.93 -12.57 -4.51
CA PRO A 95 6.47 -13.51 -5.55
C PRO A 95 5.98 -14.85 -5.01
N ALA A 96 6.56 -15.35 -3.90
CA ALA A 96 6.11 -16.59 -3.26
C ALA A 96 4.70 -16.44 -2.68
N VAL A 97 4.39 -15.30 -2.06
CA VAL A 97 3.05 -15.00 -1.53
C VAL A 97 2.06 -14.83 -2.67
N GLN A 98 2.44 -14.11 -3.72
CA GLN A 98 1.60 -13.93 -4.91
C GLN A 98 1.27 -15.26 -5.58
N GLY A 99 2.23 -16.19 -5.63
CA GLY A 99 2.04 -17.55 -6.14
C GLY A 99 1.00 -18.33 -5.31
N ILE A 100 1.05 -18.24 -3.99
CA ILE A 100 0.06 -18.89 -3.10
C ILE A 100 -1.34 -18.29 -3.32
N VAL A 101 -1.44 -16.98 -3.45
CA VAL A 101 -2.71 -16.30 -3.72
C VAL A 101 -3.27 -16.72 -5.08
N ALA A 102 -2.44 -16.79 -6.11
CA ALA A 102 -2.84 -17.27 -7.44
C ALA A 102 -3.37 -18.70 -7.39
N ASP A 103 -2.72 -19.58 -6.64
CA ASP A 103 -3.16 -20.96 -6.45
C ASP A 103 -4.51 -21.03 -5.70
N CYS A 104 -4.71 -20.18 -4.71
CA CYS A 104 -6.00 -20.07 -4.00
C CYS A 104 -7.12 -19.66 -4.97
N ILE A 105 -6.85 -18.71 -5.86
CA ILE A 105 -7.83 -18.29 -6.89
C ILE A 105 -8.11 -19.44 -7.86
N ALA A 106 -7.08 -20.14 -8.32
CA ALA A 106 -7.21 -21.26 -9.25
C ALA A 106 -8.03 -22.41 -8.68
N HIS A 107 -7.98 -22.62 -7.36
CA HIS A 107 -8.73 -23.68 -6.66
C HIS A 107 -10.03 -23.18 -6.02
N ASN A 108 -10.51 -22.00 -6.38
CA ASN A 108 -11.76 -21.40 -5.87
C ASN A 108 -11.78 -21.21 -4.33
N LEU A 109 -10.62 -21.06 -3.71
CA LEU A 109 -10.51 -20.74 -2.28
C LEU A 109 -10.59 -19.24 -2.02
N MET A 110 -10.41 -18.46 -3.06
CA MET A 110 -10.43 -17.00 -3.03
C MET A 110 -10.85 -16.48 -4.40
N THR A 111 -11.57 -15.37 -4.43
CA THR A 111 -11.89 -14.66 -5.68
C THR A 111 -10.82 -13.61 -5.99
N GLN A 112 -10.77 -13.17 -7.25
CA GLN A 112 -9.87 -12.08 -7.64
C GLN A 112 -10.22 -10.78 -6.89
N ALA A 113 -11.50 -10.49 -6.67
CA ALA A 113 -11.94 -9.32 -5.91
C ALA A 113 -11.46 -9.38 -4.46
N GLU A 114 -11.53 -10.55 -3.82
CA GLU A 114 -11.01 -10.77 -2.47
C GLU A 114 -9.49 -10.59 -2.42
N ALA A 115 -8.76 -11.12 -3.40
CA ALA A 115 -7.31 -10.95 -3.51
C ALA A 115 -6.93 -9.46 -3.66
N THR A 116 -7.68 -8.69 -4.45
CA THR A 116 -7.49 -7.25 -4.61
C THR A 116 -7.74 -6.51 -3.29
N ALA A 117 -8.80 -6.87 -2.56
CA ALA A 117 -9.09 -6.30 -1.25
C ALA A 117 -7.96 -6.57 -0.25
N LEU A 118 -7.43 -7.80 -0.22
CA LEU A 118 -6.29 -8.15 0.63
C LEU A 118 -5.03 -7.38 0.25
N SER A 119 -4.75 -7.26 -1.04
CA SER A 119 -3.59 -6.52 -1.54
C SER A 119 -3.62 -5.05 -1.11
N SER A 120 -4.80 -4.44 -1.04
CA SER A 120 -4.96 -3.04 -0.62
C SER A 120 -4.57 -2.80 0.83
N LEU A 121 -4.54 -3.82 1.69
CA LEU A 121 -4.10 -3.71 3.08
C LEU A 121 -2.63 -3.31 3.19
N ALA A 122 -1.82 -3.60 2.20
CA ALA A 122 -0.41 -3.23 2.15
C ALA A 122 -0.21 -1.73 1.85
N ASN A 123 -1.22 -1.06 1.31
CA ASN A 123 -1.13 0.35 0.96
C ASN A 123 -1.12 1.20 2.22
N THR A 124 -0.07 2.02 2.35
CA THR A 124 0.08 2.95 3.47
C THR A 124 0.04 4.37 2.91
N PRO A 125 -0.97 5.19 3.27
CA PRO A 125 -1.02 6.57 2.85
C PRO A 125 0.17 7.35 3.39
N GLN A 126 0.71 8.27 2.59
CA GLN A 126 1.68 9.24 3.07
C GLN A 126 0.94 10.47 3.56
N THR A 127 1.23 10.88 4.80
CA THR A 127 0.70 12.13 5.33
C THR A 127 1.72 13.24 5.08
N ILE A 128 1.33 14.25 4.32
CA ILE A 128 2.14 15.43 4.05
C ILE A 128 1.73 16.52 5.04
N THR A 129 2.70 17.11 5.72
CA THR A 129 2.47 18.16 6.70
C THR A 129 2.75 19.53 6.10
N GLN A 130 2.16 20.58 6.69
CA GLN A 130 2.47 21.96 6.29
C GLN A 130 3.95 22.31 6.47
N GLN A 131 4.62 21.69 7.46
CA GLN A 131 6.05 21.87 7.67
C GLN A 131 6.87 21.32 6.50
N GLN A 132 6.48 20.18 5.95
CA GLN A 132 7.11 19.62 4.75
C GLN A 132 6.88 20.50 3.52
N VAL A 133 5.69 21.07 3.38
CA VAL A 133 5.39 22.03 2.30
C VAL A 133 6.28 23.26 2.45
N GLY A 134 6.42 23.78 3.66
CA GLY A 134 7.32 24.89 3.96
C GLY A 134 8.77 24.59 3.62
N ALA A 135 9.26 23.38 3.95
CA ALA A 135 10.61 22.93 3.61
C ALA A 135 10.81 22.82 2.08
N ALA A 136 9.82 22.28 1.37
CA ALA A 136 9.85 22.21 -0.10
C ALA A 136 9.85 23.61 -0.73
N ARG A 137 9.12 24.56 -0.15
CA ARG A 137 9.13 25.97 -0.56
C ARG A 137 10.51 26.58 -0.41
N GLU A 138 11.15 26.38 0.73
CA GLU A 138 12.50 26.88 0.98
C GLU A 138 13.52 26.20 0.07
N TRP A 139 13.40 24.89 -0.12
CA TRP A 139 14.23 24.15 -1.08
C TRP A 139 14.13 24.76 -2.49
N HIS A 140 12.91 25.00 -2.96
CA HIS A 140 12.69 25.60 -4.28
C HIS A 140 13.27 27.01 -4.38
N ARG A 141 13.10 27.84 -3.34
CA ARG A 141 13.65 29.18 -3.29
C ARG A 141 15.17 29.17 -3.44
N VAL A 142 15.83 28.26 -2.75
CA VAL A 142 17.30 28.15 -2.74
C VAL A 142 17.80 27.49 -4.05
N SER A 143 17.24 26.36 -4.39
CA SER A 143 17.67 25.56 -5.57
C SER A 143 17.22 26.18 -6.87
N GLY A 144 16.00 26.71 -6.93
CA GLY A 144 15.48 27.39 -8.11
C GLY A 144 16.23 28.68 -8.40
N GLY A 145 16.59 29.43 -7.37
CA GLY A 145 17.44 30.61 -7.49
C GLY A 145 18.85 30.29 -8.00
N ALA A 146 19.44 29.19 -7.51
CA ALA A 146 20.73 28.72 -7.97
C ALA A 146 20.67 28.24 -9.42
N SER A 147 19.63 27.51 -9.81
CA SER A 147 19.43 27.06 -11.20
C SER A 147 19.25 28.22 -12.16
N ASN A 148 18.49 29.22 -11.76
CA ASN A 148 18.25 30.40 -12.55
C ASN A 148 19.50 31.30 -12.65
N GLY A 149 20.39 31.22 -11.68
CA GLY A 149 21.64 31.95 -11.69
C GLY A 149 22.71 31.41 -12.63
N ILE A 150 22.53 30.16 -13.09
CA ILE A 150 23.45 29.50 -14.02
C ILE A 150 23.07 29.75 -15.46
N THR A 151 21.86 30.11 -15.69
CA THR A 151 21.37 30.47 -17.01
C THR A 151 21.56 31.96 -17.27
#